data_fbc916975e2cd84bdc497e4513c97139
#
_entry.id   fbc916975e2cd84bdc497e4513c97139
#
_cell.length_a   1.000
_cell.length_b   1.000
_cell.length_c   1.000
_cell.angle_alpha   90.00
_cell.angle_beta   90.00
_cell.angle_gamma   90.00
#
_symmetry.space_group_name_H-M   'P 1'
#
loop_
_entity.id
_entity.type
_entity.pdbx_description
1 polymer ?
#
loop_
_entity_poly.entity_id
_entity_poly.type
_entity_poly.pdbx_seq_one_letter_code
_entity_poly.pdbx_strand_id
1 'polypeptide(L)'
;MDSHISLSLLTLSLSLLLQTTLSLDPLFTICPTSQNYTANTPYSTNLKTTLGQLYLKTPPTGFGQAVSGLPGARVYGLALCRGDVSAKDCAACVAEAGPAAQSRCPSNKAAVVWYDNCYLKYSDSDFFGKIDDQNRFYMWNLRNVSGDEFSQKTRDLLSEVGGEASESKKMFASGEVDFDGIGNGKIYGMAQCSRDLSKADCKKCLDDAVGELPLCCEGREGGRVVGGSCNIRYEIYPFLNL
;
A
#
# COMPACT_ATOMS: atom_id res chain seq x y z
N MET A 1 11.95 44.42 -33.12
CA MET A 1 11.89 44.10 -31.67
C MET A 1 10.73 43.16 -31.32
N ASP A 2 9.65 43.13 -32.10
CA ASP A 2 8.44 42.35 -31.78
C ASP A 2 8.53 40.84 -32.06
N SER A 3 9.42 40.42 -32.99
CA SER A 3 9.57 39.00 -33.36
C SER A 3 10.26 38.13 -32.25
N HIS A 4 11.21 38.72 -31.52
CA HIS A 4 11.94 38.03 -30.45
C HIS A 4 11.11 37.88 -29.17
N ILE A 5 10.20 38.82 -28.89
CA ILE A 5 9.29 38.76 -27.74
C ILE A 5 8.24 37.69 -27.96
N SER A 6 7.71 37.56 -29.18
CA SER A 6 6.72 36.54 -29.54
C SER A 6 7.29 35.14 -29.45
N LEU A 7 8.54 34.90 -29.88
CA LEU A 7 9.20 33.59 -29.80
C LEU A 7 9.50 33.20 -28.35
N SER A 8 9.91 34.13 -27.50
CA SER A 8 10.17 33.90 -26.06
C SER A 8 8.90 33.59 -25.29
N LEU A 9 7.78 34.22 -25.62
CA LEU A 9 6.47 33.93 -25.00
C LEU A 9 5.95 32.56 -25.43
N LEU A 10 6.14 32.13 -26.67
CA LEU A 10 5.79 30.80 -27.15
C LEU A 10 6.61 29.68 -26.49
N THR A 11 7.93 29.90 -26.28
CA THR A 11 8.76 28.91 -25.58
C THR A 11 8.44 28.83 -24.08
N LEU A 12 8.08 29.94 -23.44
CA LEU A 12 7.67 29.95 -22.04
C LEU A 12 6.31 29.24 -21.84
N SER A 13 5.35 29.43 -22.77
CA SER A 13 4.04 28.74 -22.70
C SER A 13 4.15 27.24 -22.99
N LEU A 14 5.07 26.82 -23.86
CA LEU A 14 5.28 25.41 -24.16
C LEU A 14 5.97 24.65 -23.01
N SER A 15 6.84 25.31 -22.24
CA SER A 15 7.48 24.73 -21.06
C SER A 15 6.53 24.55 -19.86
N LEU A 16 5.46 25.35 -19.77
CA LEU A 16 4.42 25.18 -18.74
C LEU A 16 3.47 24.00 -19.03
N LEU A 17 3.38 23.55 -20.30
CA LEU A 17 2.49 22.44 -20.69
C LEU A 17 3.13 21.05 -20.50
N LEU A 18 4.44 20.96 -20.17
CA LEU A 18 5.15 19.70 -19.93
C LEU A 18 5.27 19.36 -18.42
N GLN A 19 4.39 19.83 -17.59
CA GLN A 19 4.22 19.22 -16.27
C GLN A 19 3.43 17.92 -16.46
N THR A 20 4.10 16.87 -16.97
CA THR A 20 3.61 15.51 -16.80
C THR A 20 3.58 15.25 -15.30
N THR A 21 2.42 15.37 -14.71
CA THR A 21 2.18 14.75 -13.42
C THR A 21 2.48 13.26 -13.62
N LEU A 22 3.60 12.78 -13.11
CA LEU A 22 3.84 11.36 -12.96
C LEU A 22 2.76 10.89 -11.97
N SER A 23 1.60 10.53 -12.52
CA SER A 23 0.59 9.84 -11.75
C SER A 23 1.21 8.53 -11.28
N LEU A 24 1.28 8.33 -9.99
CA LEU A 24 1.69 7.06 -9.42
C LEU A 24 0.58 6.06 -9.75
N ASP A 25 0.87 5.08 -10.61
CA ASP A 25 -0.07 4.00 -10.86
C ASP A 25 -0.13 3.07 -9.65
N PRO A 26 -1.32 2.65 -9.22
CA PRO A 26 -1.44 1.67 -8.15
C PRO A 26 -0.86 0.32 -8.58
N LEU A 27 -0.22 -0.38 -7.65
CA LEU A 27 0.26 -1.75 -7.84
C LEU A 27 -0.91 -2.70 -8.15
N PHE A 28 -2.01 -2.52 -7.42
CA PHE A 28 -3.21 -3.33 -7.61
C PHE A 28 -4.46 -2.61 -7.08
N THR A 29 -5.63 -3.04 -7.57
CA THR A 29 -6.93 -2.55 -7.09
C THR A 29 -7.92 -3.70 -7.06
N ILE A 30 -8.66 -3.83 -5.95
CA ILE A 30 -9.75 -4.80 -5.80
C ILE A 30 -11.03 -4.05 -5.49
N CYS A 31 -12.11 -4.43 -6.17
CA CYS A 31 -13.48 -3.98 -5.88
C CYS A 31 -14.23 -5.16 -5.24
N PRO A 32 -14.18 -5.33 -3.90
CA PRO A 32 -14.54 -6.58 -3.21
C PRO A 32 -16.04 -6.87 -3.15
N THR A 33 -16.89 -5.97 -3.58
CA THR A 33 -18.34 -6.14 -3.60
C THR A 33 -18.93 -5.79 -4.96
N SER A 34 -20.04 -6.43 -5.32
CA SER A 34 -20.88 -6.06 -6.48
C SER A 34 -21.92 -4.99 -6.13
N GLN A 35 -22.01 -4.55 -4.86
CA GLN A 35 -22.97 -3.52 -4.46
C GLN A 35 -22.51 -2.15 -4.90
N ASN A 36 -23.40 -1.45 -5.59
CA ASN A 36 -23.14 -0.12 -6.12
C ASN A 36 -23.95 0.95 -5.37
N TYR A 37 -23.45 2.16 -5.42
CA TYR A 37 -24.18 3.35 -5.01
C TYR A 37 -24.47 4.24 -6.22
N THR A 38 -25.50 5.07 -6.11
CA THR A 38 -25.81 6.07 -7.13
C THR A 38 -25.14 7.40 -6.78
N ALA A 39 -24.71 8.15 -7.79
CA ALA A 39 -24.19 9.50 -7.61
C ALA A 39 -25.23 10.42 -6.95
N ASN A 40 -24.75 11.40 -6.18
CA ASN A 40 -25.57 12.37 -5.43
C ASN A 40 -26.48 11.75 -4.35
N THR A 41 -26.15 10.55 -3.87
CA THR A 41 -26.79 9.91 -2.72
C THR A 41 -26.03 10.25 -1.42
N PRO A 42 -26.65 10.04 -0.24
CA PRO A 42 -25.95 10.18 1.03
C PRO A 42 -24.67 9.35 1.11
N TYR A 43 -24.65 8.14 0.53
CA TYR A 43 -23.45 7.30 0.48
C TYR A 43 -22.32 7.98 -0.30
N SER A 44 -22.59 8.53 -1.48
CA SER A 44 -21.57 9.20 -2.30
C SER A 44 -20.98 10.44 -1.60
N THR A 45 -21.82 11.18 -0.87
CA THR A 45 -21.38 12.33 -0.05
C THR A 45 -20.51 11.86 1.12
N ASN A 46 -20.94 10.83 1.83
CA ASN A 46 -20.21 10.27 2.95
C ASN A 46 -18.87 9.67 2.51
N LEU A 47 -18.79 9.01 1.34
CA LEU A 47 -17.54 8.52 0.78
C LEU A 47 -16.54 9.66 0.52
N LYS A 48 -16.97 10.76 -0.10
CA LYS A 48 -16.12 11.94 -0.31
C LYS A 48 -15.63 12.50 1.03
N THR A 49 -16.50 12.59 2.02
CA THR A 49 -16.14 13.04 3.38
C THR A 49 -15.12 12.12 4.02
N THR A 50 -15.32 10.80 3.95
CA THR A 50 -14.40 9.80 4.49
C THR A 50 -13.02 9.89 3.83
N LEU A 51 -12.97 9.93 2.50
CA LEU A 51 -11.70 10.06 1.76
C LEU A 51 -10.97 11.37 2.09
N GLY A 52 -11.70 12.49 2.20
CA GLY A 52 -11.13 13.78 2.65
C GLY A 52 -10.58 13.72 4.07
N GLN A 53 -11.25 13.03 4.99
CA GLN A 53 -10.74 12.83 6.35
C GLN A 53 -9.48 11.95 6.37
N LEU A 54 -9.40 10.90 5.54
CA LEU A 54 -8.20 10.06 5.43
C LEU A 54 -7.01 10.86 4.91
N TYR A 55 -7.22 11.69 3.89
CA TYR A 55 -6.19 12.59 3.36
C TYR A 55 -5.59 13.51 4.44
N LEU A 56 -6.42 14.01 5.36
CA LEU A 56 -5.96 14.90 6.43
C LEU A 56 -5.32 14.14 7.62
N LYS A 57 -5.88 12.99 7.98
CA LYS A 57 -5.50 12.27 9.21
C LYS A 57 -4.29 11.36 9.03
N THR A 58 -4.09 10.79 7.81
CA THR A 58 -3.08 9.75 7.61
C THR A 58 -1.64 10.27 7.60
N PRO A 59 -1.29 11.37 6.90
CA PRO A 59 0.11 11.76 6.72
C PRO A 59 0.89 12.04 8.02
N PRO A 60 0.32 12.66 9.06
CA PRO A 60 1.09 13.00 10.26
C PRO A 60 1.65 11.79 11.00
N THR A 61 0.95 10.66 10.95
CA THR A 61 1.34 9.43 11.66
C THR A 61 1.60 8.24 10.75
N GLY A 62 1.27 8.37 9.46
CA GLY A 62 1.28 7.29 8.50
C GLY A 62 0.04 6.38 8.57
N PHE A 63 -0.97 6.69 9.40
CA PHE A 63 -2.18 5.90 9.56
C PHE A 63 -3.40 6.77 9.86
N GLY A 64 -4.52 6.46 9.23
CA GLY A 64 -5.78 7.15 9.45
C GLY A 64 -7.00 6.24 9.28
N GLN A 65 -7.97 6.44 10.16
CA GLN A 65 -9.30 5.86 10.06
C GLN A 65 -10.35 6.96 10.04
N ALA A 66 -11.42 6.72 9.31
CA ALA A 66 -12.55 7.64 9.23
C ALA A 66 -13.86 6.87 9.06
N VAL A 67 -14.91 7.41 9.66
CA VAL A 67 -16.29 6.91 9.49
C VAL A 67 -17.20 8.09 9.22
N SER A 68 -18.03 8.02 8.20
CA SER A 68 -18.98 9.07 7.85
C SER A 68 -20.36 8.48 7.57
N GLY A 69 -21.40 9.20 7.98
CA GLY A 69 -22.80 8.87 7.71
C GLY A 69 -23.48 8.02 8.77
N LEU A 70 -24.80 7.88 8.60
CA LEU A 70 -25.68 7.08 9.44
C LEU A 70 -25.86 5.66 8.86
N PRO A 71 -26.40 4.72 9.65
CA PRO A 71 -26.74 3.38 9.14
C PRO A 71 -27.51 3.42 7.82
N GLY A 72 -27.15 2.55 6.88
CA GLY A 72 -27.68 2.52 5.51
C GLY A 72 -26.93 3.37 4.48
N ALA A 73 -26.17 4.38 4.92
CA ALA A 73 -25.31 5.20 4.07
C ALA A 73 -23.92 5.42 4.68
N ARG A 74 -23.55 4.61 5.67
CA ARG A 74 -22.28 4.72 6.38
C ARG A 74 -21.12 4.24 5.52
N VAL A 75 -19.99 4.93 5.63
CA VAL A 75 -18.73 4.58 4.99
C VAL A 75 -17.66 4.46 6.05
N TYR A 76 -16.97 3.35 6.07
CA TYR A 76 -15.75 3.12 6.84
C TYR A 76 -14.56 3.26 5.90
N GLY A 77 -13.53 3.93 6.32
CA GLY A 77 -12.33 4.13 5.52
C GLY A 77 -11.07 4.04 6.35
N LEU A 78 -10.02 3.53 5.74
CA LEU A 78 -8.69 3.37 6.32
C LEU A 78 -7.63 3.69 5.28
N ALA A 79 -6.57 4.38 5.68
CA ALA A 79 -5.37 4.53 4.89
C ALA A 79 -4.12 4.32 5.76
N LEU A 80 -3.12 3.65 5.18
CA LEU A 80 -1.85 3.35 5.82
C LEU A 80 -0.71 3.62 4.85
N CYS A 81 0.30 4.34 5.29
CA CYS A 81 1.56 4.49 4.58
C CYS A 81 2.59 3.48 5.10
N ARG A 82 3.51 3.05 4.24
CA ARG A 82 4.62 2.18 4.62
C ARG A 82 5.45 2.86 5.71
N GLY A 83 5.91 2.09 6.70
CA GLY A 83 6.46 2.63 7.94
C GLY A 83 7.73 3.48 7.83
N ASP A 84 8.46 3.37 6.70
CA ASP A 84 9.66 4.14 6.34
C ASP A 84 9.37 5.40 5.50
N VAL A 85 8.11 5.59 5.07
CA VAL A 85 7.74 6.70 4.18
C VAL A 85 7.59 8.00 4.97
N SER A 86 8.10 9.09 4.41
CA SER A 86 7.97 10.42 5.00
C SER A 86 6.51 10.90 5.01
N ALA A 87 6.17 11.84 5.94
CA ALA A 87 4.83 12.43 5.97
C ALA A 87 4.46 13.12 4.65
N LYS A 88 5.43 13.70 3.94
CA LYS A 88 5.25 14.35 2.64
C LYS A 88 4.87 13.33 1.56
N ASP A 89 5.62 12.23 1.47
CA ASP A 89 5.38 11.18 0.47
C ASP A 89 4.12 10.38 0.79
N CYS A 90 3.83 10.20 2.08
CA CYS A 90 2.56 9.66 2.56
C CYS A 90 1.38 10.53 2.10
N ALA A 91 1.46 11.87 2.27
CA ALA A 91 0.42 12.79 1.83
C ALA A 91 0.20 12.71 0.30
N ALA A 92 1.28 12.69 -0.48
CA ALA A 92 1.20 12.54 -1.92
C ALA A 92 0.53 11.23 -2.33
N CYS A 93 0.92 10.10 -1.72
CA CYS A 93 0.35 8.79 -2.01
C CYS A 93 -1.15 8.71 -1.66
N VAL A 94 -1.56 9.19 -0.50
CA VAL A 94 -2.97 9.16 -0.07
C VAL A 94 -3.84 10.10 -0.92
N ALA A 95 -3.28 11.22 -1.39
CA ALA A 95 -3.96 12.12 -2.31
C ALA A 95 -4.35 11.45 -3.63
N GLU A 96 -3.48 10.59 -4.16
CA GLU A 96 -3.73 9.81 -5.38
C GLU A 96 -4.64 8.60 -5.12
N ALA A 97 -4.50 7.95 -3.96
CA ALA A 97 -5.20 6.70 -3.65
C ALA A 97 -6.73 6.87 -3.59
N GLY A 98 -7.25 7.99 -3.08
CA GLY A 98 -8.68 8.26 -2.98
C GLY A 98 -9.38 8.36 -4.35
N PRO A 99 -8.92 9.24 -5.26
CA PRO A 99 -9.43 9.32 -6.64
C PRO A 99 -9.25 8.02 -7.42
N ALA A 100 -8.10 7.33 -7.27
CA ALA A 100 -7.85 6.06 -7.95
C ALA A 100 -8.83 4.97 -7.51
N ALA A 101 -9.13 4.86 -6.22
CA ALA A 101 -10.12 3.91 -5.71
C ALA A 101 -11.51 4.15 -6.33
N GLN A 102 -11.92 5.41 -6.49
CA GLN A 102 -13.22 5.75 -7.11
C GLN A 102 -13.23 5.53 -8.62
N SER A 103 -12.13 5.83 -9.33
CA SER A 103 -12.07 5.68 -10.78
C SER A 103 -11.93 4.23 -11.22
N ARG A 104 -11.21 3.41 -10.47
CA ARG A 104 -10.98 1.98 -10.76
C ARG A 104 -12.12 1.08 -10.27
N CYS A 105 -12.85 1.50 -9.22
CA CYS A 105 -14.07 0.84 -8.73
C CYS A 105 -15.26 1.79 -8.84
N PRO A 106 -15.70 2.15 -10.06
CA PRO A 106 -16.73 3.17 -10.26
C PRO A 106 -18.04 2.74 -9.60
N SER A 107 -18.58 3.65 -8.78
CA SER A 107 -19.83 3.46 -8.04
C SER A 107 -19.86 2.27 -7.07
N ASN A 108 -18.75 1.59 -6.83
CA ASN A 108 -18.67 0.44 -5.93
C ASN A 108 -18.66 0.89 -4.46
N LYS A 109 -19.40 0.19 -3.59
CA LYS A 109 -19.47 0.49 -2.15
C LYS A 109 -18.25 0.04 -1.36
N ALA A 110 -17.31 -0.65 -2.00
CA ALA A 110 -16.03 -1.00 -1.39
C ALA A 110 -14.91 -0.93 -2.42
N ALA A 111 -13.73 -0.51 -2.01
CA ALA A 111 -12.52 -0.58 -2.80
C ALA A 111 -11.30 -0.72 -1.91
N VAL A 112 -10.30 -1.43 -2.41
CA VAL A 112 -8.96 -1.46 -1.85
C VAL A 112 -7.99 -1.13 -2.97
N VAL A 113 -7.11 -0.16 -2.75
CA VAL A 113 -6.08 0.24 -3.71
C VAL A 113 -4.73 0.27 -3.01
N TRP A 114 -3.72 -0.36 -3.63
CA TRP A 114 -2.36 -0.44 -3.09
C TRP A 114 -1.37 0.27 -4.00
N TYR A 115 -0.50 1.03 -3.39
CA TYR A 115 0.68 1.65 -3.97
C TYR A 115 1.94 1.14 -3.26
N ASP A 116 3.12 1.46 -3.77
CA ASP A 116 4.37 1.13 -3.06
C ASP A 116 4.45 1.82 -1.69
N ASN A 117 3.98 3.05 -1.59
CA ASN A 117 4.14 3.89 -0.40
C ASN A 117 2.92 3.92 0.52
N CYS A 118 1.75 3.50 0.05
CA CYS A 118 0.53 3.48 0.87
C CYS A 118 -0.52 2.52 0.31
N TYR A 119 -1.52 2.20 1.15
CA TYR A 119 -2.78 1.67 0.64
C TYR A 119 -3.97 2.40 1.27
N LEU A 120 -5.11 2.34 0.58
CA LEU A 120 -6.37 2.90 1.02
C LEU A 120 -7.48 1.88 0.79
N LYS A 121 -8.36 1.75 1.79
CA LYS A 121 -9.52 0.87 1.77
C LYS A 121 -10.75 1.63 2.25
N TYR A 122 -11.90 1.42 1.60
CA TYR A 122 -13.20 1.82 2.12
C TYR A 122 -14.24 0.74 1.91
N SER A 123 -15.29 0.73 2.75
CA SER A 123 -16.42 -0.18 2.66
C SER A 123 -17.67 0.43 3.31
N ASP A 124 -18.85 -0.09 2.96
CA ASP A 124 -20.11 0.15 3.68
C ASP A 124 -20.27 -0.73 4.93
N SER A 125 -19.39 -1.72 5.09
CA SER A 125 -19.34 -2.62 6.22
C SER A 125 -18.16 -2.32 7.13
N ASP A 126 -18.34 -2.48 8.45
CA ASP A 126 -17.27 -2.29 9.43
C ASP A 126 -16.25 -3.43 9.34
N PHE A 127 -15.04 -3.08 8.93
CA PHE A 127 -13.90 -3.98 8.79
C PHE A 127 -12.79 -3.70 9.81
N PHE A 128 -12.92 -2.67 10.65
CA PHE A 128 -11.87 -2.29 11.59
C PHE A 128 -11.57 -3.39 12.59
N GLY A 129 -10.28 -3.58 12.86
CA GLY A 129 -9.79 -4.58 13.79
C GLY A 129 -9.98 -6.03 13.36
N LYS A 130 -10.29 -6.28 12.08
CA LYS A 130 -10.49 -7.62 11.53
C LYS A 130 -9.45 -7.93 10.46
N ILE A 131 -8.89 -9.13 10.49
CA ILE A 131 -7.99 -9.58 9.43
C ILE A 131 -8.79 -9.70 8.13
N ASP A 132 -8.30 -9.06 7.07
CA ASP A 132 -8.83 -9.19 5.71
C ASP A 132 -8.00 -10.27 4.98
N ASP A 133 -8.54 -11.46 4.93
CA ASP A 133 -7.97 -12.62 4.26
C ASP A 133 -8.47 -12.82 2.80
N GLN A 134 -9.42 -11.98 2.37
CA GLN A 134 -10.05 -12.08 1.06
C GLN A 134 -9.34 -11.23 -0.01
N ASN A 135 -8.87 -10.04 0.37
CA ASN A 135 -8.26 -9.10 -0.57
C ASN A 135 -6.74 -9.27 -0.54
N ARG A 136 -6.21 -10.05 -1.50
CA ARG A 136 -4.80 -10.41 -1.54
C ARG A 136 -4.28 -10.50 -2.97
N PHE A 137 -3.01 -10.14 -3.19
CA PHE A 137 -2.28 -10.37 -4.43
C PHE A 137 -0.80 -10.62 -4.15
N TYR A 138 -0.09 -11.13 -5.17
CA TYR A 138 1.31 -11.50 -5.09
C TYR A 138 2.10 -10.78 -6.17
N MET A 139 3.37 -10.46 -5.86
CA MET A 139 4.33 -9.94 -6.82
C MET A 139 5.66 -10.67 -6.62
N TRP A 140 6.38 -10.96 -7.70
CA TRP A 140 7.66 -11.64 -7.61
C TRP A 140 8.60 -11.22 -8.74
N ASN A 141 9.90 -11.32 -8.48
CA ASN A 141 10.92 -11.12 -9.50
C ASN A 141 10.91 -12.30 -10.48
N LEU A 142 11.18 -12.03 -11.75
CA LEU A 142 11.23 -13.07 -12.77
C LEU A 142 12.48 -13.96 -12.66
N ARG A 143 13.54 -13.47 -12.00
CA ARG A 143 14.78 -14.22 -11.81
C ARG A 143 14.67 -15.14 -10.61
N ASN A 144 15.31 -16.32 -10.75
CA ASN A 144 15.38 -17.33 -9.70
C ASN A 144 16.74 -17.29 -9.00
N VAL A 145 16.73 -17.63 -7.72
CA VAL A 145 17.90 -17.98 -6.92
C VAL A 145 17.87 -19.50 -6.69
N SER A 146 18.97 -20.17 -6.99
CA SER A 146 19.06 -21.62 -6.80
C SER A 146 19.40 -21.96 -5.35
N GLY A 147 18.83 -23.04 -4.85
CA GLY A 147 19.12 -23.62 -3.54
C GLY A 147 18.12 -23.27 -2.44
N ASP A 148 17.91 -24.24 -1.54
CA ASP A 148 16.94 -24.13 -0.44
C ASP A 148 17.40 -23.15 0.66
N GLU A 149 18.70 -22.89 0.78
CA GLU A 149 19.25 -21.99 1.80
C GLU A 149 18.73 -20.56 1.65
N PHE A 150 18.64 -20.05 0.40
CA PHE A 150 18.08 -18.73 0.16
C PHE A 150 16.63 -18.63 0.63
N SER A 151 15.82 -19.62 0.26
CA SER A 151 14.42 -19.68 0.66
C SER A 151 14.25 -19.77 2.18
N GLN A 152 15.10 -20.57 2.84
CA GLN A 152 15.06 -20.69 4.30
C GLN A 152 15.45 -19.37 4.99
N LYS A 153 16.59 -18.77 4.60
CA LYS A 153 17.02 -17.47 5.16
C LYS A 153 15.99 -16.37 4.93
N THR A 154 15.35 -16.36 3.77
CA THR A 154 14.26 -15.40 3.46
C THR A 154 13.08 -15.59 4.39
N ARG A 155 12.64 -16.83 4.64
CA ARG A 155 11.54 -17.12 5.57
C ARG A 155 11.90 -16.76 7.01
N ASP A 156 13.11 -17.08 7.44
CA ASP A 156 13.58 -16.77 8.79
C ASP A 156 13.63 -15.26 9.02
N LEU A 157 14.21 -14.49 8.09
CA LEU A 157 14.22 -13.03 8.12
C LEU A 157 12.81 -12.45 8.19
N LEU A 158 11.90 -12.92 7.32
CA LEU A 158 10.53 -12.39 7.30
C LEU A 158 9.71 -12.78 8.53
N SER A 159 9.99 -13.93 9.14
CA SER A 159 9.38 -14.35 10.41
C SER A 159 9.89 -13.49 11.58
N GLU A 160 11.18 -13.16 11.61
CA GLU A 160 11.80 -12.27 12.60
C GLU A 160 11.22 -10.86 12.51
N VAL A 161 11.31 -10.22 11.34
CA VAL A 161 10.74 -8.86 11.14
C VAL A 161 9.22 -8.84 11.31
N GLY A 162 8.53 -9.95 11.04
CA GLY A 162 7.10 -10.10 11.31
C GLY A 162 6.79 -10.07 12.81
N GLY A 163 7.62 -10.74 13.63
CA GLY A 163 7.54 -10.67 15.07
C GLY A 163 7.78 -9.25 15.60
N GLU A 164 8.83 -8.59 15.14
CA GLU A 164 9.16 -7.21 15.51
C GLU A 164 8.06 -6.21 15.08
N ALA A 165 7.53 -6.36 13.86
CA ALA A 165 6.45 -5.51 13.36
C ALA A 165 5.22 -5.58 14.26
N SER A 166 4.82 -6.79 14.70
CA SER A 166 3.64 -6.99 15.54
C SER A 166 3.76 -6.32 16.92
N GLU A 167 4.99 -6.13 17.43
CA GLU A 167 5.27 -5.49 18.71
C GLU A 167 5.52 -3.99 18.57
N SER A 168 5.85 -3.49 17.37
CA SER A 168 6.18 -2.10 17.15
C SER A 168 4.92 -1.20 17.16
N LYS A 169 5.08 0.06 17.59
CA LYS A 169 3.98 1.06 17.58
C LYS A 169 3.50 1.37 16.16
N LYS A 170 4.36 1.24 15.16
CA LYS A 170 4.03 1.47 13.77
C LYS A 170 3.47 0.22 13.09
N MET A 171 3.48 -0.92 13.77
CA MET A 171 3.21 -2.24 13.18
C MET A 171 4.00 -2.48 11.89
N PHE A 172 5.24 -2.02 11.91
CA PHE A 172 6.21 -2.10 10.82
C PHE A 172 7.59 -2.44 11.38
N ALA A 173 8.28 -3.35 10.71
CA ALA A 173 9.70 -3.61 10.92
C ALA A 173 10.37 -3.98 9.59
N SER A 174 11.68 -3.87 9.56
CA SER A 174 12.52 -4.26 8.43
C SER A 174 13.87 -4.76 8.94
N GLY A 175 14.47 -5.64 8.18
CA GLY A 175 15.78 -6.20 8.50
C GLY A 175 16.53 -6.63 7.26
N GLU A 176 17.75 -7.07 7.44
CA GLU A 176 18.60 -7.63 6.39
C GLU A 176 19.41 -8.80 6.93
N VAL A 177 19.77 -9.74 6.06
CA VAL A 177 20.63 -10.87 6.37
C VAL A 177 21.65 -11.08 5.25
N ASP A 178 22.89 -11.42 5.61
CA ASP A 178 23.92 -11.69 4.63
C ASP A 178 23.63 -12.98 3.85
N PHE A 179 23.80 -12.90 2.53
CA PHE A 179 23.68 -14.03 1.62
C PHE A 179 24.59 -13.84 0.42
N ASP A 180 25.71 -14.55 0.41
CA ASP A 180 26.73 -14.42 -0.63
C ASP A 180 26.24 -14.91 -2.01
N GLY A 181 26.75 -14.29 -3.07
CA GLY A 181 26.52 -14.72 -4.45
C GLY A 181 25.28 -14.16 -5.12
N ILE A 182 24.52 -13.26 -4.47
CA ILE A 182 23.39 -12.54 -5.07
C ILE A 182 23.45 -11.04 -4.80
N GLY A 183 22.95 -10.25 -5.70
CA GLY A 183 22.77 -8.79 -5.55
C GLY A 183 24.01 -8.13 -4.97
N ASN A 184 23.86 -7.49 -3.81
CA ASN A 184 24.95 -6.89 -3.02
C ASN A 184 25.37 -7.74 -1.81
N GLY A 185 25.10 -9.05 -1.83
CA GLY A 185 25.46 -9.96 -0.75
C GLY A 185 24.47 -9.98 0.42
N LYS A 186 23.23 -9.49 0.22
CA LYS A 186 22.21 -9.40 1.27
C LYS A 186 20.81 -9.69 0.76
N ILE A 187 19.98 -10.20 1.66
CA ILE A 187 18.52 -10.25 1.53
C ILE A 187 17.94 -9.15 2.43
N TYR A 188 17.06 -8.34 1.89
CA TYR A 188 16.32 -7.29 2.60
C TYR A 188 14.89 -7.73 2.80
N GLY A 189 14.35 -7.53 4.00
CA GLY A 189 12.98 -7.90 4.35
C GLY A 189 12.22 -6.78 5.02
N MET A 190 10.91 -6.72 4.82
CA MET A 190 9.99 -5.90 5.60
C MET A 190 8.69 -6.64 5.89
N ALA A 191 8.07 -6.28 6.99
CA ALA A 191 6.73 -6.70 7.38
C ALA A 191 5.94 -5.51 7.92
N GLN A 192 4.65 -5.43 7.57
CA GLN A 192 3.77 -4.38 8.04
C GLN A 192 2.34 -4.87 8.20
N CYS A 193 1.67 -4.45 9.28
CA CYS A 193 0.23 -4.61 9.47
C CYS A 193 -0.50 -3.28 9.45
N SER A 194 -1.81 -3.36 9.16
CA SER A 194 -2.73 -2.27 9.44
C SER A 194 -2.84 -2.04 10.96
N ARG A 195 -2.76 -0.78 11.36
CA ARG A 195 -2.64 -0.41 12.80
C ARG A 195 -3.95 -0.48 13.57
N ASP A 196 -5.03 -0.89 12.95
CA ASP A 196 -6.30 -1.20 13.61
C ASP A 196 -6.33 -2.63 14.17
N LEU A 197 -5.42 -3.49 13.75
CA LEU A 197 -5.31 -4.85 14.27
C LEU A 197 -4.75 -4.87 15.70
N SER A 198 -5.09 -5.92 16.44
CA SER A 198 -4.35 -6.28 17.65
C SER A 198 -2.96 -6.81 17.29
N LYS A 199 -2.03 -6.81 18.26
CA LYS A 199 -0.70 -7.42 18.08
C LYS A 199 -0.79 -8.88 17.68
N ALA A 200 -1.70 -9.63 18.28
CA ALA A 200 -1.91 -11.05 18.01
C ALA A 200 -2.44 -11.26 16.58
N ASP A 201 -3.39 -10.44 16.13
CA ASP A 201 -3.94 -10.52 14.78
C ASP A 201 -2.91 -10.08 13.73
N CYS A 202 -2.09 -9.06 14.03
CA CYS A 202 -0.97 -8.67 13.19
C CYS A 202 0.02 -9.82 13.03
N LYS A 203 0.49 -10.42 14.14
CA LYS A 203 1.40 -11.58 14.11
C LYS A 203 0.81 -12.72 13.28
N LYS A 204 -0.45 -13.08 13.55
CA LYS A 204 -1.14 -14.12 12.79
C LYS A 204 -1.19 -13.82 11.30
N CYS A 205 -1.57 -12.59 10.91
CA CYS A 205 -1.65 -12.19 9.50
C CYS A 205 -0.29 -12.29 8.80
N LEU A 206 0.80 -11.88 9.48
CA LEU A 206 2.15 -11.95 8.95
C LEU A 206 2.67 -13.39 8.84
N ASP A 207 2.38 -14.25 9.83
CA ASP A 207 2.74 -15.67 9.78
C ASP A 207 2.03 -16.38 8.63
N ASP A 208 0.73 -16.10 8.44
CA ASP A 208 -0.04 -16.62 7.31
C ASP A 208 0.59 -16.15 5.98
N ALA A 209 1.01 -14.88 5.87
CA ALA A 209 1.65 -14.33 4.68
C ALA A 209 3.03 -14.98 4.39
N VAL A 210 3.84 -15.24 5.42
CA VAL A 210 5.12 -15.98 5.27
C VAL A 210 4.85 -17.41 4.80
N GLY A 211 3.81 -18.05 5.34
CA GLY A 211 3.38 -19.39 4.93
C GLY A 211 2.94 -19.50 3.47
N GLU A 212 2.61 -18.38 2.82
CA GLU A 212 2.22 -18.33 1.41
C GLU A 212 3.37 -18.14 0.43
N LEU A 213 4.59 -17.84 0.88
CA LEU A 213 5.75 -17.67 0.00
C LEU A 213 5.96 -18.84 -0.97
N PRO A 214 5.80 -20.11 -0.56
CA PRO A 214 5.92 -21.23 -1.48
C PRO A 214 4.90 -21.21 -2.64
N LEU A 215 3.76 -20.55 -2.47
CA LEU A 215 2.72 -20.47 -3.50
C LEU A 215 3.02 -19.45 -4.60
N CYS A 216 3.87 -18.44 -4.30
CA CYS A 216 4.11 -17.33 -5.23
C CYS A 216 5.58 -17.10 -5.59
N CYS A 217 6.43 -17.10 -4.58
CA CYS A 217 7.65 -16.30 -4.65
C CYS A 217 8.90 -17.05 -4.16
N GLU A 218 8.78 -18.28 -3.67
CA GLU A 218 9.92 -19.05 -3.17
C GLU A 218 10.98 -19.27 -4.27
N GLY A 219 12.24 -19.07 -3.91
CA GLY A 219 13.36 -19.17 -4.86
C GLY A 219 13.42 -18.03 -5.90
N ARG A 220 12.70 -16.93 -5.70
CA ARG A 220 12.80 -15.72 -6.52
C ARG A 220 13.73 -14.69 -5.87
N GLU A 221 14.41 -13.85 -6.66
CA GLU A 221 15.26 -12.76 -6.15
C GLU A 221 14.50 -11.71 -5.35
N GLY A 222 13.19 -11.68 -5.43
CA GLY A 222 12.31 -10.81 -4.68
C GLY A 222 10.87 -11.25 -4.76
N GLY A 223 10.10 -10.93 -3.73
CA GLY A 223 8.69 -11.29 -3.65
C GLY A 223 7.91 -10.48 -2.62
N ARG A 224 6.61 -10.43 -2.83
CA ARG A 224 5.65 -9.76 -1.94
C ARG A 224 4.38 -10.58 -1.81
N VAL A 225 3.91 -10.72 -0.59
CA VAL A 225 2.53 -11.14 -0.28
C VAL A 225 1.83 -9.91 0.28
N VAL A 226 0.87 -9.36 -0.45
CA VAL A 226 0.18 -8.12 -0.11
C VAL A 226 -1.28 -8.39 0.15
N GLY A 227 -1.69 -8.20 1.39
CA GLY A 227 -3.07 -8.39 1.84
C GLY A 227 -3.78 -7.10 2.21
N GLY A 228 -5.08 -7.22 2.49
CA GLY A 228 -5.91 -6.10 2.95
C GLY A 228 -5.67 -5.68 4.41
N SER A 229 -4.85 -6.44 5.15
CA SER A 229 -4.52 -6.18 6.55
C SER A 229 -3.05 -6.26 6.89
N CYS A 230 -2.24 -6.99 6.14
CA CYS A 230 -0.79 -7.05 6.32
C CYS A 230 -0.09 -7.33 5.00
N ASN A 231 1.21 -7.05 4.96
CA ASN A 231 2.07 -7.37 3.82
C ASN A 231 3.49 -7.68 4.28
N ILE A 232 4.15 -8.53 3.49
CA ILE A 232 5.57 -8.82 3.56
C ILE A 232 6.20 -8.58 2.20
N ARG A 233 7.47 -8.17 2.21
CA ARG A 233 8.30 -8.02 1.02
C ARG A 233 9.72 -8.41 1.34
N TYR A 234 10.38 -9.08 0.39
CA TYR A 234 11.83 -9.28 0.39
C TYR A 234 12.40 -8.98 -0.98
N GLU A 235 13.66 -8.56 -1.04
CA GLU A 235 14.43 -8.27 -2.24
C GLU A 235 15.92 -8.53 -1.99
N ILE A 236 16.69 -8.68 -3.08
CA ILE A 236 18.16 -8.76 -3.03
C ILE A 236 18.84 -7.38 -3.17
N TYR A 237 18.10 -6.30 -3.06
CA TYR A 237 18.56 -4.91 -3.10
C TYR A 237 17.79 -4.06 -2.08
N PRO A 238 18.41 -2.98 -1.56
CA PRO A 238 17.71 -2.09 -0.64
C PRO A 238 16.55 -1.38 -1.34
N PHE A 239 15.36 -1.40 -0.74
CA PHE A 239 14.13 -0.82 -1.30
C PHE A 239 13.40 0.10 -0.31
N LEU A 240 13.95 0.27 0.89
CA LEU A 240 13.38 1.12 1.94
C LEU A 240 14.08 2.49 1.97
N ASN A 241 13.37 3.50 2.44
CA ASN A 241 13.86 4.87 2.63
C ASN A 241 14.41 5.00 4.07
N LEU A 242 15.46 4.26 4.41
CA LEU A 242 16.09 4.25 5.74
C LEU A 242 17.18 5.30 5.84
#